data_3544a4e448abbf8a625861fbe553604e
#
_entry.id   3544a4e448abbf8a625861fbe553604e
#
_cell.length_a   1.000
_cell.length_b   1.000
_cell.length_c   1.000
_cell.angle_alpha   90.00
_cell.angle_beta   90.00
_cell.angle_gamma   90.00
#
_symmetry.space_group_name_H-M   'P 1'
#
loop_
_entity.id
_entity.type
_entity.pdbx_description
1 polymer ?
#
loop_
_entity_poly.entity_id
_entity_poly.type
_entity_poly.pdbx_seq_one_letter_code
_entity_poly.pdbx_strand_id
1 'polypeptide(L)'
;MKIGYLKNLGRHELEKAVRRWQTLHKDEKVNLEPVSYDEIEDKIQNNELDAVLVNSRHTIYQQLATYPVDEVAVVALVQAGNFNKYQQTVEMSDLRNLPCIMVAKVEEEKSEYHYLKGVLQVNSDLLAVETLGEAVLMVESGSGYLIMNEKTAAHIDDDQVQKLFLLRDGKQFTEEYAFIAKPEDQRVEKLSKILKETIN
;
A
#
# COMPACT_ATOMS: atom_id res chain seq x y z
N MET A 1 4.14 -13.90 -17.70
CA MET A 1 3.30 -12.78 -17.22
C MET A 1 4.19 -11.75 -16.54
N LYS A 2 3.98 -10.46 -16.82
CA LYS A 2 4.70 -9.34 -16.19
C LYS A 2 3.74 -8.56 -15.30
N ILE A 3 4.02 -8.50 -14.01
CA ILE A 3 3.15 -7.87 -13.02
C ILE A 3 3.86 -6.67 -12.41
N GLY A 4 3.26 -5.49 -12.55
CA GLY A 4 3.66 -4.30 -11.83
C GLY A 4 3.13 -4.28 -10.40
N TYR A 5 3.81 -3.55 -9.51
CA TYR A 5 3.32 -3.27 -8.17
C TYR A 5 3.78 -1.89 -7.73
N LEU A 6 2.92 -1.18 -7.00
CA LEU A 6 3.28 0.07 -6.35
C LEU A 6 4.27 -0.21 -5.21
N LYS A 7 5.29 0.64 -5.07
CA LYS A 7 6.24 0.54 -3.94
C LYS A 7 5.48 0.60 -2.62
N ASN A 8 5.98 -0.13 -1.64
CA ASN A 8 5.40 -0.22 -0.29
C ASN A 8 3.97 -0.80 -0.24
N LEU A 9 3.54 -1.50 -1.29
CA LEU A 9 2.22 -2.12 -1.38
C LEU A 9 2.33 -3.64 -1.52
N GLY A 10 2.30 -4.37 -0.40
CA GLY A 10 2.10 -5.83 -0.39
C GLY A 10 3.10 -6.66 -1.21
N ARG A 11 4.33 -6.16 -1.42
CA ARG A 11 5.34 -6.84 -2.24
C ARG A 11 5.63 -8.26 -1.74
N HIS A 12 5.73 -8.43 -0.43
CA HIS A 12 6.06 -9.73 0.16
C HIS A 12 4.96 -10.77 -0.09
N GLU A 13 3.70 -10.37 0.06
CA GLU A 13 2.52 -11.20 -0.21
C GLU A 13 2.41 -11.51 -1.70
N LEU A 14 2.67 -10.53 -2.55
CA LEU A 14 2.71 -10.73 -4.00
C LEU A 14 3.82 -11.72 -4.41
N GLU A 15 5.02 -11.62 -3.86
CA GLU A 15 6.11 -12.57 -4.10
C GLU A 15 5.74 -13.99 -3.65
N LYS A 16 5.04 -14.16 -2.53
CA LYS A 16 4.53 -15.47 -2.09
C LYS A 16 3.48 -16.01 -3.06
N ALA A 17 2.53 -15.17 -3.48
CA ALA A 17 1.49 -15.54 -4.44
C ALA A 17 2.10 -15.96 -5.79
N VAL A 18 3.11 -15.24 -6.27
CA VAL A 18 3.83 -15.58 -7.50
C VAL A 18 4.58 -16.91 -7.38
N ARG A 19 5.24 -17.19 -6.26
CA ARG A 19 5.86 -18.51 -6.03
C ARG A 19 4.82 -19.64 -6.06
N ARG A 20 3.65 -19.43 -5.46
CA ARG A 20 2.55 -20.40 -5.50
C ARG A 20 2.00 -20.57 -6.92
N TRP A 21 1.83 -19.47 -7.67
CA TRP A 21 1.46 -19.51 -9.08
C TRP A 21 2.42 -20.39 -9.90
N GLN A 22 3.73 -20.15 -9.79
CA GLN A 22 4.75 -20.88 -10.52
C GLN A 22 4.80 -22.38 -10.18
N THR A 23 4.40 -22.75 -8.96
CA THR A 23 4.27 -24.16 -8.55
C THR A 23 3.09 -24.82 -9.26
N LEU A 24 1.98 -24.09 -9.45
CA LEU A 24 0.76 -24.59 -10.10
C LEU A 24 0.86 -24.54 -11.64
N HIS A 25 1.62 -23.59 -12.17
CA HIS A 25 1.76 -23.29 -13.60
C HIS A 25 3.25 -23.28 -13.98
N LYS A 26 3.88 -24.47 -14.02
CA LYS A 26 5.34 -24.63 -14.18
C LYS A 26 5.94 -23.98 -15.43
N ASP A 27 5.15 -23.88 -16.50
CA ASP A 27 5.58 -23.32 -17.79
C ASP A 27 5.34 -21.81 -17.89
N GLU A 28 4.70 -21.19 -16.89
CA GLU A 28 4.37 -19.77 -16.89
C GLU A 28 5.26 -18.98 -15.91
N LYS A 29 6.24 -18.24 -16.45
CA LYS A 29 7.05 -17.33 -15.63
C LYS A 29 6.27 -16.05 -15.32
N VAL A 30 6.37 -15.58 -14.07
CA VAL A 30 5.87 -14.29 -13.63
C VAL A 30 7.05 -13.43 -13.19
N ASN A 31 7.19 -12.27 -13.81
CA ASN A 31 8.18 -11.26 -13.45
C ASN A 31 7.49 -10.12 -12.72
N LEU A 32 8.09 -9.64 -11.63
CA LEU A 32 7.61 -8.50 -10.85
C LEU A 32 8.44 -7.26 -11.16
N GLU A 33 7.79 -6.13 -11.37
CA GLU A 33 8.40 -4.84 -11.65
C GLU A 33 7.79 -3.74 -10.78
N PRO A 34 8.58 -2.94 -10.04
CA PRO A 34 8.06 -1.77 -9.34
C PRO A 34 7.66 -0.71 -10.37
N VAL A 35 6.50 -0.08 -10.16
CA VAL A 35 5.99 0.98 -11.01
C VAL A 35 5.54 2.17 -10.19
N SER A 36 5.58 3.36 -10.78
CA SER A 36 4.92 4.54 -10.23
C SER A 36 3.45 4.59 -10.65
N TYR A 37 2.67 5.33 -9.87
CA TYR A 37 1.23 5.45 -10.12
C TYR A 37 0.91 6.00 -11.51
N ASP A 38 1.67 6.99 -11.96
CA ASP A 38 1.45 7.68 -13.24
C ASP A 38 1.82 6.83 -14.48
N GLU A 39 2.57 5.72 -14.30
CA GLU A 39 2.99 4.83 -15.39
C GLU A 39 2.00 3.68 -15.66
N ILE A 40 1.02 3.44 -14.77
CA ILE A 40 0.19 2.24 -14.78
C ILE A 40 -0.56 2.08 -16.10
N GLU A 41 -1.31 3.12 -16.49
CA GLU A 41 -2.17 3.06 -17.67
C GLU A 41 -1.38 2.83 -18.94
N ASP A 42 -0.33 3.61 -19.15
CA ASP A 42 0.52 3.53 -20.33
C ASP A 42 1.20 2.16 -20.46
N LYS A 43 1.77 1.64 -19.37
CA LYS A 43 2.47 0.35 -19.39
C LYS A 43 1.52 -0.82 -19.69
N ILE A 44 0.27 -0.78 -19.19
CA ILE A 44 -0.72 -1.82 -19.51
C ILE A 44 -1.22 -1.69 -20.95
N GLN A 45 -1.52 -0.48 -21.41
CA GLN A 45 -2.00 -0.25 -22.77
C GLN A 45 -0.95 -0.64 -23.82
N ASN A 46 0.32 -0.34 -23.55
CA ASN A 46 1.44 -0.68 -24.44
C ASN A 46 1.89 -2.16 -24.35
N ASN A 47 1.22 -2.99 -23.56
CA ASN A 47 1.58 -4.40 -23.28
C ASN A 47 2.98 -4.58 -22.66
N GLU A 48 3.47 -3.58 -21.97
CA GLU A 48 4.70 -3.68 -21.18
C GLU A 48 4.46 -4.47 -19.90
N LEU A 49 3.25 -4.31 -19.32
CA LEU A 49 2.76 -5.09 -18.17
C LEU A 49 1.42 -5.78 -18.51
N ASP A 50 1.22 -6.97 -17.98
CA ASP A 50 -0.06 -7.68 -18.06
C ASP A 50 -1.05 -7.16 -17.01
N ALA A 51 -0.57 -6.82 -15.80
CA ALA A 51 -1.37 -6.24 -14.72
C ALA A 51 -0.51 -5.45 -13.74
N VAL A 52 -1.15 -4.61 -12.91
CA VAL A 52 -0.50 -3.90 -11.80
C VAL A 52 -1.31 -4.09 -10.52
N LEU A 53 -0.65 -4.45 -9.43
CA LEU A 53 -1.25 -4.46 -8.09
C LEU A 53 -1.30 -3.03 -7.54
N VAL A 54 -2.51 -2.59 -7.20
CA VAL A 54 -2.81 -1.25 -6.69
C VAL A 54 -3.64 -1.32 -5.41
N ASN A 55 -3.77 -0.19 -4.73
CA ASN A 55 -4.70 -0.01 -3.61
C ASN A 55 -5.81 0.99 -3.95
N SER A 56 -6.66 1.34 -2.98
CA SER A 56 -7.84 2.23 -3.16
C SER A 56 -7.52 3.64 -3.67
N ARG A 57 -6.24 3.99 -3.82
CA ARG A 57 -5.85 5.28 -4.45
C ARG A 57 -5.99 5.27 -5.96
N HIS A 58 -6.21 4.10 -6.57
CA HIS A 58 -6.27 4.00 -8.03
C HIS A 58 -7.45 4.78 -8.61
N THR A 59 -7.21 5.42 -9.73
CA THR A 59 -8.25 6.06 -10.53
C THR A 59 -9.02 4.99 -11.32
N ILE A 60 -10.29 5.25 -11.61
CA ILE A 60 -11.04 4.38 -12.53
C ILE A 60 -10.49 4.58 -13.93
N TYR A 61 -9.81 3.58 -14.45
CA TYR A 61 -9.31 3.57 -15.83
C TYR A 61 -10.41 3.08 -16.77
N GLN A 62 -10.85 3.92 -17.70
CA GLN A 62 -12.02 3.63 -18.55
C GLN A 62 -11.87 2.38 -19.44
N GLN A 63 -10.64 2.01 -19.78
CA GLN A 63 -10.34 0.89 -20.69
C GLN A 63 -9.74 -0.33 -19.99
N LEU A 64 -9.59 -0.28 -18.69
CA LEU A 64 -9.00 -1.36 -17.90
C LEU A 64 -10.03 -1.94 -16.92
N ALA A 65 -9.83 -3.20 -16.56
CA ALA A 65 -10.66 -3.90 -15.59
C ALA A 65 -9.97 -3.97 -14.24
N THR A 66 -10.78 -3.93 -13.19
CA THR A 66 -10.34 -4.11 -11.81
C THR A 66 -10.64 -5.55 -11.38
N TYR A 67 -9.64 -6.24 -10.88
CA TYR A 67 -9.72 -7.59 -10.33
C TYR A 67 -9.47 -7.50 -8.83
N PRO A 68 -10.52 -7.49 -7.99
CA PRO A 68 -10.38 -7.30 -6.55
C PRO A 68 -9.59 -8.45 -5.91
N VAL A 69 -8.75 -8.11 -4.96
CA VAL A 69 -7.97 -9.07 -4.16
C VAL A 69 -8.56 -9.16 -2.77
N ASP A 70 -8.41 -8.12 -1.95
CA ASP A 70 -8.90 -8.09 -0.58
C ASP A 70 -8.90 -6.66 -0.01
N GLU A 71 -9.51 -6.49 1.16
CA GLU A 71 -9.36 -5.29 1.97
C GLU A 71 -8.27 -5.50 3.01
N VAL A 72 -7.39 -4.52 3.15
CA VAL A 72 -6.27 -4.53 4.08
C VAL A 72 -6.40 -3.34 5.02
N ALA A 73 -6.23 -3.58 6.32
CA ALA A 73 -6.31 -2.51 7.30
C ALA A 73 -5.17 -1.50 7.13
N VAL A 74 -5.48 -0.25 7.42
CA VAL A 74 -4.49 0.82 7.49
C VAL A 74 -4.12 1.06 8.95
N VAL A 75 -2.84 1.28 9.19
CA VAL A 75 -2.28 1.57 10.51
C VAL A 75 -1.52 2.89 10.50
N ALA A 76 -1.51 3.54 11.64
CA ALA A 76 -0.59 4.63 11.94
C ALA A 76 0.56 4.09 12.77
N LEU A 77 1.79 4.39 12.36
CA LEU A 77 3.00 4.18 13.13
C LEU A 77 3.32 5.46 13.87
N VAL A 78 3.47 5.35 15.18
CA VAL A 78 3.77 6.48 16.07
C VAL A 78 4.92 6.12 16.99
N GLN A 79 5.60 7.11 17.56
CA GLN A 79 6.61 6.84 18.60
C GLN A 79 5.98 6.12 19.78
N ALA A 80 6.64 5.07 20.27
CA ALA A 80 6.22 4.37 21.46
C ALA A 80 6.18 5.34 22.67
N GLY A 81 5.05 5.35 23.37
CA GLY A 81 4.80 6.24 24.51
C GLY A 81 3.96 7.48 24.18
N ASN A 82 3.73 7.81 22.90
CA ASN A 82 2.81 8.89 22.52
C ASN A 82 1.36 8.54 22.88
N PHE A 83 1.04 7.26 22.85
CA PHE A 83 -0.26 6.71 23.25
C PHE A 83 -0.08 5.63 24.32
N ASN A 84 -1.18 5.24 24.96
CA ASN A 84 -1.13 4.14 25.91
C ASN A 84 -0.60 2.87 25.24
N LYS A 85 0.36 2.18 25.86
CA LYS A 85 1.01 1.00 25.29
C LYS A 85 0.06 -0.16 24.95
N TYR A 86 -1.13 -0.19 25.56
CA TYR A 86 -2.16 -1.20 25.28
C TYR A 86 -3.21 -0.75 24.27
N GLN A 87 -3.10 0.51 23.81
CA GLN A 87 -3.99 1.04 22.78
C GLN A 87 -3.70 0.36 21.45
N GLN A 88 -4.75 -0.08 20.77
CA GLN A 88 -4.63 -0.78 19.49
C GLN A 88 -5.16 0.03 18.32
N THR A 89 -5.89 1.10 18.60
CA THR A 89 -6.55 1.94 17.58
C THR A 89 -6.29 3.42 17.83
N VAL A 90 -6.35 4.23 16.79
CA VAL A 90 -6.25 5.69 16.87
C VAL A 90 -7.19 6.34 15.85
N GLU A 91 -7.88 7.38 16.26
CA GLU A 91 -8.65 8.21 15.32
C GLU A 91 -7.73 9.13 14.53
N MET A 92 -8.07 9.37 13.25
CA MET A 92 -7.34 10.32 12.43
C MET A 92 -7.25 11.71 13.08
N SER A 93 -8.31 12.10 13.81
CA SER A 93 -8.36 13.37 14.54
C SER A 93 -7.34 13.50 15.67
N ASP A 94 -6.93 12.38 16.27
CA ASP A 94 -5.97 12.37 17.39
C ASP A 94 -4.54 12.60 16.90
N LEU A 95 -4.28 12.37 15.63
CA LEU A 95 -2.97 12.55 14.98
C LEU A 95 -2.74 14.00 14.47
N ARG A 96 -3.75 14.84 14.49
CA ARG A 96 -3.73 16.19 13.87
C ARG A 96 -2.60 17.13 14.35
N ASN A 97 -2.08 16.92 15.55
CA ASN A 97 -1.03 17.74 16.15
C ASN A 97 0.39 17.22 15.86
N LEU A 98 0.50 16.08 15.19
CA LEU A 98 1.76 15.49 14.74
C LEU A 98 1.87 15.65 13.23
N PRO A 99 3.04 15.98 12.67
CA PRO A 99 3.23 15.93 11.23
C PRO A 99 3.05 14.52 10.69
N CYS A 100 2.44 14.38 9.51
CA CYS A 100 2.37 13.11 8.79
C CYS A 100 3.61 12.98 7.89
N ILE A 101 4.35 11.90 8.03
CA ILE A 101 5.52 11.61 7.21
C ILE A 101 5.06 11.00 5.89
N MET A 102 5.46 11.62 4.79
CA MET A 102 5.15 11.18 3.43
C MET A 102 6.39 10.54 2.82
N VAL A 103 6.30 9.27 2.44
CA VAL A 103 7.40 8.56 1.77
C VAL A 103 7.21 8.66 0.27
N ALA A 104 7.95 9.54 -0.38
CA ALA A 104 7.86 9.76 -1.81
C ALA A 104 9.18 10.28 -2.36
N LYS A 105 9.57 9.83 -3.55
CA LYS A 105 10.56 10.52 -4.35
C LYS A 105 9.95 11.77 -4.98
N VAL A 106 10.79 12.69 -5.45
CA VAL A 106 10.34 13.97 -6.03
C VAL A 106 9.28 13.79 -7.10
N GLU A 107 9.44 12.80 -7.99
CA GLU A 107 8.49 12.48 -9.05
C GLU A 107 7.17 11.86 -8.54
N GLU A 108 7.17 11.28 -7.34
CA GLU A 108 6.02 10.61 -6.72
C GLU A 108 5.25 11.53 -5.74
N GLU A 109 5.84 12.66 -5.33
CA GLU A 109 5.31 13.56 -4.29
C GLU A 109 3.87 14.02 -4.57
N LYS A 110 3.56 14.37 -5.81
CA LYS A 110 2.22 14.85 -6.18
C LYS A 110 1.16 13.77 -5.97
N SER A 111 1.46 12.54 -6.34
CA SER A 111 0.56 11.39 -6.19
C SER A 111 0.36 11.03 -4.71
N GLU A 112 1.46 10.99 -3.93
CA GLU A 112 1.39 10.72 -2.49
C GLU A 112 0.69 11.85 -1.73
N TYR A 113 0.95 13.10 -2.09
CA TYR A 113 0.23 14.25 -1.52
C TYR A 113 -1.27 14.14 -1.76
N HIS A 114 -1.67 13.83 -3.01
CA HIS A 114 -3.09 13.63 -3.35
C HIS A 114 -3.71 12.49 -2.54
N TYR A 115 -3.00 11.39 -2.37
CA TYR A 115 -3.48 10.26 -1.58
C TYR A 115 -3.66 10.66 -0.11
N LEU A 116 -2.65 11.25 0.54
CA LEU A 116 -2.72 11.64 1.94
C LEU A 116 -3.78 12.71 2.19
N LYS A 117 -3.82 13.76 1.37
CA LYS A 117 -4.75 14.89 1.58
C LYS A 117 -6.14 14.64 1.00
N GLY A 118 -6.24 14.03 -0.18
CA GLY A 118 -7.50 13.81 -0.89
C GLY A 118 -8.24 12.57 -0.43
N VAL A 119 -7.56 11.43 -0.38
CA VAL A 119 -8.18 10.13 -0.05
C VAL A 119 -8.21 9.89 1.46
N LEU A 120 -7.06 10.00 2.12
CA LEU A 120 -6.95 9.78 3.56
C LEU A 120 -7.41 10.99 4.39
N GLN A 121 -7.55 12.16 3.77
CA GLN A 121 -7.98 13.41 4.42
C GLN A 121 -7.12 13.78 5.64
N VAL A 122 -5.81 13.55 5.53
CA VAL A 122 -4.83 13.95 6.55
C VAL A 122 -4.84 15.47 6.72
N ASN A 123 -5.15 15.95 7.91
CA ASN A 123 -5.19 17.39 8.21
C ASN A 123 -3.86 17.95 8.74
N SER A 124 -2.94 17.08 9.18
CA SER A 124 -1.60 17.45 9.66
C SER A 124 -0.72 18.00 8.55
N ASP A 125 0.32 18.73 8.92
CA ASP A 125 1.41 19.08 8.00
C ASP A 125 2.10 17.80 7.48
N LEU A 126 2.66 17.86 6.27
CA LEU A 126 3.37 16.76 5.67
C LEU A 126 4.88 16.99 5.71
N LEU A 127 5.63 15.96 6.08
CA LEU A 127 7.10 15.93 6.02
C LEU A 127 7.50 14.86 4.99
N ALA A 128 8.09 15.28 3.87
CA ALA A 128 8.51 14.36 2.82
C ALA A 128 9.88 13.76 3.13
N VAL A 129 10.01 12.45 2.88
CA VAL A 129 11.26 11.69 2.90
C VAL A 129 11.29 10.73 1.71
N GLU A 130 12.49 10.34 1.26
CA GLU A 130 12.60 9.50 0.07
C GLU A 130 12.44 8.00 0.35
N THR A 131 12.73 7.57 1.58
CA THR A 131 12.78 6.14 1.92
C THR A 131 11.94 5.80 3.14
N LEU A 132 11.44 4.56 3.16
CA LEU A 132 10.73 4.02 4.33
C LEU A 132 11.62 3.98 5.58
N GLY A 133 12.92 3.69 5.42
CA GLY A 133 13.87 3.68 6.55
C GLY A 133 13.99 5.05 7.21
N GLU A 134 14.09 6.13 6.43
CA GLU A 134 14.09 7.50 6.96
C GLU A 134 12.78 7.81 7.69
N ALA A 135 11.64 7.41 7.10
CA ALA A 135 10.34 7.63 7.73
C ALA A 135 10.24 6.93 9.10
N VAL A 136 10.70 5.69 9.19
CA VAL A 136 10.70 4.93 10.46
C VAL A 136 11.57 5.62 11.50
N LEU A 137 12.80 6.06 11.16
CA LEU A 137 13.67 6.82 12.06
C LEU A 137 13.02 8.13 12.55
N MET A 138 12.26 8.80 11.70
CA MET A 138 11.52 10.00 12.11
C MET A 138 10.36 9.67 13.07
N VAL A 139 9.69 8.54 12.87
CA VAL A 139 8.67 8.05 13.82
C VAL A 139 9.30 7.74 15.17
N GLU A 140 10.41 6.99 15.20
CA GLU A 140 11.16 6.63 16.41
C GLU A 140 11.59 7.86 17.22
N SER A 141 12.02 8.92 16.51
CA SER A 141 12.42 10.19 17.14
C SER A 141 11.24 11.06 17.61
N GLY A 142 9.99 10.65 17.31
CA GLY A 142 8.80 11.45 17.64
C GLY A 142 8.57 12.66 16.74
N SER A 143 9.25 12.73 15.59
CA SER A 143 9.13 13.86 14.65
C SER A 143 7.81 13.86 13.88
N GLY A 144 7.05 12.76 13.91
CA GLY A 144 5.77 12.64 13.22
C GLY A 144 5.20 11.22 13.30
N TYR A 145 4.18 10.97 12.49
CA TYR A 145 3.59 9.65 12.32
C TYR A 145 3.59 9.25 10.86
N LEU A 146 3.56 7.94 10.59
CA LEU A 146 3.53 7.38 9.25
C LEU A 146 2.26 6.53 9.08
N ILE A 147 1.56 6.70 7.97
CA ILE A 147 0.39 5.87 7.63
C ILE A 147 0.80 4.85 6.57
N MET A 148 0.43 3.60 6.78
CA MET A 148 0.63 2.53 5.81
C MET A 148 -0.34 1.37 6.02
N ASN A 149 -0.34 0.42 5.09
CA ASN A 149 -1.10 -0.81 5.26
C ASN A 149 -0.49 -1.72 6.34
N GLU A 150 -1.32 -2.52 7.02
CA GLU A 150 -0.89 -3.40 8.11
C GLU A 150 0.12 -4.47 7.65
N LYS A 151 0.04 -4.95 6.41
CA LYS A 151 0.93 -6.00 5.89
C LYS A 151 2.36 -5.48 5.73
N THR A 152 2.52 -4.26 5.22
CA THR A 152 3.84 -3.61 5.18
C THR A 152 4.34 -3.27 6.58
N ALA A 153 3.46 -2.74 7.45
CA ALA A 153 3.80 -2.41 8.83
C ALA A 153 4.22 -3.63 9.67
N ALA A 154 3.71 -4.82 9.34
CA ALA A 154 4.09 -6.06 10.03
C ALA A 154 5.59 -6.39 9.92
N HIS A 155 6.27 -5.89 8.89
CA HIS A 155 7.72 -6.09 8.69
C HIS A 155 8.60 -5.05 9.39
N ILE A 156 8.00 -4.04 10.03
CA ILE A 156 8.71 -3.08 10.86
C ILE A 156 8.68 -3.63 12.27
N ASP A 157 9.80 -4.22 12.71
CA ASP A 157 9.96 -4.79 14.05
C ASP A 157 10.87 -3.88 14.87
N ASP A 158 10.27 -2.90 15.55
CA ASP A 158 10.96 -1.91 16.33
C ASP A 158 10.18 -1.56 17.61
N ASP A 159 10.81 -1.73 18.76
CA ASP A 159 10.21 -1.47 20.07
C ASP A 159 9.92 0.03 20.32
N GLN A 160 10.52 0.94 19.55
CA GLN A 160 10.30 2.38 19.63
C GLN A 160 9.11 2.84 18.78
N VAL A 161 8.50 1.93 18.01
CA VAL A 161 7.36 2.20 17.13
C VAL A 161 6.13 1.45 17.62
N GLN A 162 5.07 2.18 17.91
CA GLN A 162 3.74 1.62 18.18
C GLN A 162 2.91 1.65 16.92
N LYS A 163 2.24 0.53 16.59
CA LYS A 163 1.34 0.37 15.45
C LYS A 163 -0.10 0.42 15.94
N LEU A 164 -0.87 1.35 15.43
CA LEU A 164 -2.26 1.56 15.82
C LEU A 164 -3.17 1.46 14.59
N PHE A 165 -4.19 0.63 14.63
CA PHE A 165 -5.19 0.58 13.57
C PHE A 165 -5.88 1.93 13.44
N LEU A 166 -5.86 2.47 12.23
CA LEU A 166 -6.42 3.79 11.96
C LEU A 166 -7.95 3.71 11.87
N LEU A 167 -8.60 4.59 12.63
CA LEU A 167 -10.06 4.74 12.59
C LEU A 167 -10.42 6.06 11.90
N ARG A 168 -11.58 6.05 11.25
CA ARG A 168 -12.29 7.23 10.77
C ARG A 168 -13.75 7.15 11.21
N ASP A 169 -14.19 8.10 12.02
CA ASP A 169 -15.54 8.15 12.57
C ASP A 169 -15.90 6.84 13.31
N GLY A 170 -14.97 6.33 14.12
CA GLY A 170 -15.13 5.10 14.91
C GLY A 170 -15.08 3.80 14.11
N LYS A 171 -14.84 3.85 12.80
CA LYS A 171 -14.72 2.67 11.93
C LYS A 171 -13.28 2.47 11.49
N GLN A 172 -12.84 1.22 11.45
CA GLN A 172 -11.53 0.88 10.93
C GLN A 172 -11.41 1.31 9.48
N PHE A 173 -10.32 2.01 9.18
CA PHE A 173 -10.01 2.38 7.80
C PHE A 173 -9.31 1.23 7.11
N THR A 174 -9.79 0.85 5.92
CA THR A 174 -9.23 -0.20 5.07
C THR A 174 -8.89 0.34 3.69
N GLU A 175 -7.93 -0.30 3.04
CA GLU A 175 -7.62 -0.12 1.63
C GLU A 175 -8.00 -1.36 0.85
N GLU A 176 -8.68 -1.18 -0.27
CA GLU A 176 -8.93 -2.26 -1.22
C GLU A 176 -7.67 -2.51 -2.04
N TYR A 177 -7.22 -3.76 -2.09
CA TYR A 177 -6.18 -4.24 -3.00
C TYR A 177 -6.82 -4.87 -4.22
N ALA A 178 -6.36 -4.48 -5.40
CA ALA A 178 -6.84 -5.00 -6.66
C ALA A 178 -5.72 -5.06 -7.70
N PHE A 179 -5.85 -5.96 -8.69
CA PHE A 179 -5.10 -5.84 -9.92
C PHE A 179 -5.89 -5.00 -10.92
N ILE A 180 -5.17 -4.10 -11.59
CA ILE A 180 -5.64 -3.40 -12.78
C ILE A 180 -5.00 -4.08 -13.99
N ALA A 181 -5.82 -4.49 -14.96
CA ALA A 181 -5.37 -5.17 -16.17
C ALA A 181 -6.34 -4.92 -17.33
N LYS A 182 -6.01 -5.46 -18.51
CA LYS A 182 -6.98 -5.50 -19.61
C LYS A 182 -8.20 -6.35 -19.25
N PRO A 183 -9.39 -6.03 -19.79
CA PRO A 183 -10.58 -6.83 -19.56
C PRO A 183 -10.39 -8.30 -19.96
N GLU A 184 -11.08 -9.19 -19.25
CA GLU A 184 -11.17 -10.63 -19.53
C GLU A 184 -9.83 -11.41 -19.43
N ASP A 185 -8.81 -10.90 -18.72
CA ASP A 185 -7.57 -11.65 -18.47
C ASP A 185 -7.78 -12.68 -17.35
N GLN A 186 -8.06 -13.93 -17.76
CA GLN A 186 -8.26 -15.06 -16.84
C GLN A 186 -7.03 -15.40 -16.00
N ARG A 187 -5.81 -15.06 -16.45
CA ARG A 187 -4.57 -15.30 -15.67
C ARG A 187 -4.52 -14.35 -14.49
N VAL A 188 -4.87 -13.07 -14.73
CA VAL A 188 -4.91 -12.06 -13.67
C VAL A 188 -6.02 -12.39 -12.67
N GLU A 189 -7.19 -12.83 -13.12
CA GLU A 189 -8.27 -13.26 -12.23
C GLU A 189 -7.86 -14.45 -11.33
N LYS A 190 -7.14 -15.43 -11.88
CA LYS A 190 -6.61 -16.54 -11.08
C LYS A 190 -5.54 -16.08 -10.09
N LEU A 191 -4.63 -15.19 -10.53
CA LEU A 191 -3.59 -14.65 -9.65
C LEU A 191 -4.19 -13.82 -8.51
N SER A 192 -5.26 -13.06 -8.76
CA SER A 192 -5.95 -12.30 -7.71
C SER A 192 -6.51 -13.22 -6.61
N LYS A 193 -7.09 -14.35 -6.99
CA LYS A 193 -7.58 -15.38 -6.06
C LYS A 193 -6.45 -15.99 -5.23
N ILE A 194 -5.31 -16.31 -5.86
CA ILE A 194 -4.14 -16.84 -5.16
C ILE A 194 -3.57 -15.80 -4.18
N LEU A 195 -3.50 -14.54 -4.58
CA LEU A 195 -3.02 -13.46 -3.72
C LEU A 195 -3.96 -13.26 -2.53
N LYS A 196 -5.27 -13.29 -2.75
CA LYS A 196 -6.29 -13.23 -1.67
C LYS A 196 -6.07 -14.31 -0.62
N GLU A 197 -5.88 -15.57 -1.07
CA GLU A 197 -5.57 -16.69 -0.15
C GLU A 197 -4.21 -16.57 0.55
N THR A 198 -3.31 -15.73 0.06
CA THR A 198 -1.97 -15.51 0.62
C THR A 198 -1.97 -14.39 1.66
N ILE A 199 -2.87 -13.41 1.51
CA ILE A 199 -3.04 -12.28 2.42
C ILE A 199 -3.79 -12.71 3.68
N ASN A 200 -4.77 -13.61 3.56
CA ASN A 200 -5.55 -14.18 4.67
C ASN A 200 -4.84 -15.39 5.30
#